data_c216ba61caa115325b377ba934e929fe
#
_entry.id   c216ba61caa115325b377ba934e929fe
#
_cell.length_a   1.000
_cell.length_b   1.000
_cell.length_c   1.000
_cell.angle_alpha   90.00
_cell.angle_beta   90.00
_cell.angle_gamma   90.00
#
_symmetry.space_group_name_H-M   'P 1'
#
loop_
_entity.id
_entity.type
_entity.pdbx_description
1 polymer ?
#
loop_
_entity_poly.entity_id
_entity_poly.type
_entity_poly.pdbx_seq_one_letter_code
_entity_poly.pdbx_strand_id
1 'polypeptide(L)'
;GNLITDNIVGVHLWAGSKNNEVEMNDFVGNREQVRYVGARDMVWGEAQGNHWSNYLGWDRNGDGIGDVPYEANDMVDRLSWRHPLMKLLLASPAIQTLRLVGQQFPLLRAPSVVDPNPRMQPKHDNWRDWRGKHYPGSR
;
A
#
# COMPACT_ATOMS: atom_id res chain seq x y z
N GLY A 1 11.79 -5.35 9.33
CA GLY A 1 11.55 -4.84 7.99
C GLY A 1 11.98 -5.82 6.91
N ASN A 2 11.07 -6.12 6.03
CA ASN A 2 11.25 -7.04 4.91
C ASN A 2 10.97 -6.31 3.60
N LEU A 3 11.57 -6.81 2.50
CA LEU A 3 11.21 -6.44 1.15
C LEU A 3 10.26 -7.49 0.58
N ILE A 4 9.05 -7.08 0.22
CA ILE A 4 7.99 -7.92 -0.35
C ILE A 4 7.68 -7.35 -1.74
N THR A 5 8.17 -8.01 -2.78
CA THR A 5 8.15 -7.44 -4.13
C THR A 5 7.69 -8.42 -5.21
N ASP A 6 7.03 -7.87 -6.24
CA ASP A 6 6.68 -8.55 -7.49
C ASP A 6 5.79 -9.80 -7.33
N ASN A 7 4.99 -9.86 -6.28
CA ASN A 7 4.04 -10.96 -6.05
C ASN A 7 2.67 -10.64 -6.65
N ILE A 8 1.87 -11.68 -6.90
CA ILE A 8 0.43 -11.51 -7.18
C ILE A 8 -0.26 -10.94 -5.95
N VAL A 9 0.09 -11.44 -4.76
CA VAL A 9 -0.37 -10.94 -3.45
C VAL A 9 0.85 -10.77 -2.56
N GLY A 10 1.09 -9.57 -2.05
CA GLY A 10 2.20 -9.29 -1.14
C GLY A 10 2.02 -10.00 0.19
N VAL A 11 0.93 -9.71 0.88
CA VAL A 11 0.57 -10.39 2.13
C VAL A 11 -0.88 -10.87 2.06
N HIS A 12 -1.11 -12.11 2.46
CA HIS A 12 -2.45 -12.68 2.59
C HIS A 12 -2.78 -12.89 4.07
N LEU A 13 -3.79 -12.18 4.55
CA LEU A 13 -4.27 -12.28 5.92
C LEU A 13 -5.52 -13.15 5.98
N TRP A 14 -5.46 -14.21 6.76
CA TRP A 14 -6.58 -15.10 7.03
C TRP A 14 -7.34 -14.65 8.29
N ALA A 15 -8.60 -15.08 8.40
CA ALA A 15 -9.48 -14.74 9.52
C ALA A 15 -8.95 -15.09 10.92
N GLY A 16 -7.98 -16.01 11.01
CA GLY A 16 -7.30 -16.39 12.25
C GLY A 16 -6.10 -15.53 12.61
N SER A 17 -5.67 -14.63 11.74
CA SER A 17 -4.54 -13.72 12.02
C SER A 17 -4.97 -12.67 13.03
N LYS A 18 -4.32 -12.64 14.20
CA LYS A 18 -4.61 -11.70 15.29
C LYS A 18 -3.31 -11.21 15.92
N ASN A 19 -3.34 -10.01 16.46
CA ASN A 19 -2.26 -9.43 17.28
C ASN A 19 -0.90 -9.47 16.59
N ASN A 20 -0.84 -9.30 15.28
CA ASN A 20 0.41 -9.15 14.56
C ASN A 20 0.67 -7.67 14.28
N GLU A 21 1.93 -7.29 14.42
CA GLU A 21 2.44 -5.97 14.02
C GLU A 21 3.17 -6.10 12.69
N VAL A 22 2.84 -5.23 11.75
CA VAL A 22 3.46 -5.19 10.42
C VAL A 22 4.05 -3.81 10.20
N GLU A 23 5.35 -3.69 10.43
CA GLU A 23 6.07 -2.43 10.42
C GLU A 23 7.40 -2.51 9.65
N MET A 24 7.86 -1.37 9.16
CA MET A 24 9.16 -1.20 8.50
C MET A 24 9.35 -2.04 7.23
N ASN A 25 8.28 -2.59 6.67
CA ASN A 25 8.38 -3.38 5.44
C ASN A 25 8.27 -2.49 4.20
N ASP A 26 8.85 -2.96 3.11
CA ASP A 26 8.72 -2.35 1.80
C ASP A 26 7.87 -3.26 0.90
N PHE A 27 6.68 -2.79 0.56
CA PHE A 27 5.74 -3.44 -0.35
C PHE A 27 5.89 -2.81 -1.74
N VAL A 28 6.58 -3.49 -2.66
CA VAL A 28 6.97 -2.91 -3.94
C VAL A 28 6.50 -3.76 -5.12
N GLY A 29 5.75 -3.14 -6.03
CA GLY A 29 5.37 -3.78 -7.29
C GLY A 29 4.50 -5.02 -7.18
N ASN A 30 3.93 -5.30 -6.01
CA ASN A 30 2.97 -6.39 -5.89
C ASN A 30 1.68 -6.02 -6.61
N ARG A 31 1.04 -6.99 -7.22
CA ARG A 31 -0.22 -6.78 -7.91
C ARG A 31 -1.34 -6.41 -6.92
N GLU A 32 -1.42 -7.06 -5.79
CA GLU A 32 -2.25 -6.73 -4.63
C GLU A 32 -1.32 -6.64 -3.42
N GLN A 33 -1.23 -5.48 -2.78
CA GLN A 33 -0.29 -5.32 -1.67
C GLN A 33 -0.69 -6.20 -0.49
N VAL A 34 -1.98 -6.17 -0.13
CA VAL A 34 -2.52 -6.97 0.96
C VAL A 34 -3.86 -7.55 0.55
N ARG A 35 -4.03 -8.86 0.72
CA ARG A 35 -5.33 -9.53 0.64
C ARG A 35 -5.83 -9.82 2.03
N TYR A 36 -7.02 -9.35 2.33
CA TYR A 36 -7.60 -9.42 3.64
C TYR A 36 -8.84 -10.30 3.66
N VAL A 37 -8.88 -11.27 4.56
CA VAL A 37 -10.05 -12.14 4.77
C VAL A 37 -10.38 -12.18 6.27
N GLY A 38 -11.17 -11.19 6.74
CA GLY A 38 -11.72 -11.20 8.09
C GLY A 38 -10.72 -11.15 9.25
N ALA A 39 -9.44 -10.79 9.02
CA ALA A 39 -8.46 -10.59 10.08
C ALA A 39 -8.85 -9.36 10.91
N ARG A 40 -8.69 -9.43 12.23
CA ARG A 40 -9.00 -8.35 13.17
C ARG A 40 -7.77 -8.09 14.04
N ASP A 41 -7.74 -6.90 14.63
CA ASP A 41 -6.73 -6.54 15.63
C ASP A 41 -5.28 -6.64 15.10
N MET A 42 -5.08 -6.25 13.84
CA MET A 42 -3.76 -6.13 13.22
C MET A 42 -3.31 -4.68 13.29
N VAL A 43 -2.08 -4.47 13.72
CA VAL A 43 -1.44 -3.15 13.77
C VAL A 43 -0.52 -3.00 12.56
N TRP A 44 -0.72 -1.93 11.80
CA TRP A 44 0.07 -1.62 10.62
C TRP A 44 0.71 -0.25 10.76
N GLY A 45 2.04 -0.22 10.81
CA GLY A 45 2.81 1.02 10.77
C GLY A 45 2.52 2.02 11.89
N GLU A 46 2.00 1.59 13.04
CA GLU A 46 1.62 2.51 14.12
C GLU A 46 2.84 3.25 14.69
N ALA A 47 3.90 2.53 15.01
CA ALA A 47 5.12 3.12 15.51
C ALA A 47 6.09 3.46 14.35
N GLN A 48 6.20 2.58 13.35
CA GLN A 48 7.09 2.77 12.20
C GLN A 48 6.41 2.27 10.93
N GLY A 49 6.02 3.20 10.08
CA GLY A 49 5.25 2.92 8.88
C GLY A 49 5.93 2.01 7.86
N ASN A 50 5.13 1.40 7.01
CA ASN A 50 5.60 0.64 5.87
C ASN A 50 5.73 1.53 4.63
N HIS A 51 6.56 1.13 3.69
CA HIS A 51 6.58 1.74 2.36
C HIS A 51 5.66 0.95 1.40
N TRP A 52 4.83 1.69 0.66
CA TRP A 52 3.86 1.15 -0.29
C TRP A 52 4.08 1.76 -1.66
N SER A 53 4.51 0.99 -2.63
CA SER A 53 4.84 1.52 -3.97
C SER A 53 3.65 2.11 -4.73
N ASN A 54 2.44 1.84 -4.30
CA ASN A 54 1.20 2.43 -4.82
C ASN A 54 0.63 3.54 -3.91
N TYR A 55 1.40 3.98 -2.90
CA TYR A 55 1.02 5.13 -2.08
C TYR A 55 1.08 6.42 -2.90
N LEU A 56 0.04 7.22 -2.81
CA LEU A 56 -0.13 8.45 -3.58
C LEU A 56 -0.38 9.68 -2.69
N GLY A 57 -0.12 9.55 -1.41
CA GLY A 57 -0.17 10.68 -0.48
C GLY A 57 1.04 11.62 -0.66
N TRP A 58 1.06 12.65 0.12
CA TRP A 58 2.09 13.69 0.13
C TRP A 58 2.73 13.77 1.50
N ASP A 59 3.91 14.35 1.53
CA ASP A 59 4.68 14.69 2.71
C ASP A 59 4.96 16.21 2.65
N ARG A 60 4.20 17.02 3.41
CA ARG A 60 4.30 18.48 3.39
C ARG A 60 5.43 19.01 4.26
N ASN A 61 5.72 18.28 5.34
CA ASN A 61 6.73 18.70 6.32
C ASN A 61 8.13 18.19 5.98
N GLY A 62 8.25 17.25 5.02
CA GLY A 62 9.53 16.71 4.56
C GLY A 62 10.18 15.73 5.53
N ASP A 63 9.42 15.09 6.41
CA ASP A 63 9.94 14.14 7.39
C ASP A 63 10.09 12.70 6.86
N GLY A 64 9.67 12.47 5.61
CA GLY A 64 9.74 11.17 4.96
C GLY A 64 8.53 10.26 5.25
N ILE A 65 7.56 10.75 6.02
CA ILE A 65 6.30 10.08 6.34
C ILE A 65 5.16 10.80 5.62
N GLY A 66 4.26 10.04 5.03
CA GLY A 66 3.11 10.64 4.37
C GLY A 66 2.08 11.17 5.35
N ASP A 67 1.60 12.40 5.11
CA ASP A 67 0.58 13.06 5.94
C ASP A 67 -0.83 12.44 5.81
N VAL A 68 -1.00 11.54 4.85
CA VAL A 68 -2.27 10.84 4.62
C VAL A 68 -2.05 9.35 4.86
N PRO A 69 -2.86 8.69 5.70
CA PRO A 69 -2.77 7.25 5.89
C PRO A 69 -2.88 6.48 4.58
N TYR A 70 -2.13 5.40 4.45
CA TYR A 70 -2.32 4.45 3.37
C TYR A 70 -3.48 3.51 3.72
N GLU A 71 -4.39 3.31 2.79
CA GLU A 71 -5.46 2.32 2.89
C GLU A 71 -5.32 1.28 1.76
N ALA A 72 -5.05 0.03 2.12
CA ALA A 72 -5.05 -1.06 1.15
C ALA A 72 -6.48 -1.38 0.70
N ASN A 73 -6.64 -1.72 -0.59
CA ASN A 73 -7.93 -2.12 -1.16
C ASN A 73 -9.01 -1.02 -1.16
N ASP A 74 -8.62 0.24 -1.26
CA ASP A 74 -9.59 1.30 -1.49
C ASP A 74 -10.30 1.12 -2.87
N MET A 75 -11.36 1.88 -3.09
CA MET A 75 -12.10 1.83 -4.36
C MET A 75 -11.20 2.14 -5.58
N VAL A 76 -10.22 2.98 -5.40
CA VAL A 76 -9.29 3.40 -6.47
C VAL A 76 -8.33 2.28 -6.81
N ASP A 77 -7.83 1.56 -5.81
CA ASP A 77 -7.02 0.37 -6.03
C ASP A 77 -7.79 -0.70 -6.82
N ARG A 78 -9.01 -1.00 -6.42
CA ARG A 78 -9.88 -1.94 -7.15
C ARG A 78 -10.15 -1.52 -8.59
N LEU A 79 -10.34 -0.22 -8.83
CA LEU A 79 -10.60 0.33 -10.16
C LEU A 79 -9.34 0.31 -11.04
N SER A 80 -8.18 0.61 -10.48
CA SER A 80 -6.89 0.59 -11.20
C SER A 80 -6.51 -0.82 -11.69
N TRP A 81 -7.02 -1.84 -11.03
CA TRP A 81 -6.80 -3.24 -11.42
C TRP A 81 -7.62 -3.65 -12.65
N ARG A 82 -8.86 -3.18 -12.71
CA ARG A 82 -9.74 -3.43 -13.86
C ARG A 82 -9.30 -2.67 -15.11
N HIS A 83 -8.67 -1.52 -14.90
CA HIS A 83 -8.31 -0.60 -15.96
C HIS A 83 -6.87 -0.10 -15.78
N PRO A 84 -5.84 -0.77 -16.36
CA PRO A 84 -4.43 -0.39 -16.21
C PRO A 84 -4.11 1.06 -16.57
N LEU A 85 -4.88 1.64 -17.52
CA LEU A 85 -4.74 3.04 -17.92
C LEU A 85 -5.15 4.02 -16.80
N MET A 86 -5.93 3.57 -15.82
CA MET A 86 -6.27 4.38 -14.65
C MET A 86 -5.04 4.74 -13.81
N LYS A 87 -3.96 3.95 -13.88
CA LYS A 87 -2.69 4.27 -13.20
C LYS A 87 -2.14 5.63 -13.62
N LEU A 88 -2.37 6.05 -14.86
CA LEU A 88 -1.96 7.37 -15.36
C LEU A 88 -2.80 8.51 -14.75
N LEU A 89 -4.01 8.21 -14.31
CA LEU A 89 -4.92 9.18 -13.71
C LEU A 89 -4.83 9.21 -12.17
N LEU A 90 -4.15 8.25 -11.56
CA LEU A 90 -4.08 8.14 -10.10
C LEU A 90 -3.49 9.38 -9.41
N ALA A 91 -2.59 10.09 -10.07
CA ALA A 91 -2.02 11.34 -9.59
C ALA A 91 -2.90 12.58 -9.87
N SER A 92 -4.06 12.40 -10.53
CA SER A 92 -4.92 13.53 -10.86
C SER A 92 -5.66 14.06 -9.64
N PRO A 93 -5.93 15.38 -9.57
CA PRO A 93 -6.70 15.98 -8.48
C PRO A 93 -8.11 15.36 -8.32
N ALA A 94 -8.71 14.91 -9.42
CA ALA A 94 -10.03 14.26 -9.40
C ALA A 94 -10.03 12.94 -8.62
N ILE A 95 -8.99 12.12 -8.78
CA ILE A 95 -8.85 10.87 -8.04
C ILE A 95 -8.56 11.13 -6.56
N GLN A 96 -7.76 12.14 -6.25
CA GLN A 96 -7.52 12.57 -4.86
C GLN A 96 -8.83 13.01 -4.18
N THR A 97 -9.66 13.75 -4.90
CA THR A 97 -10.99 14.15 -4.42
C THR A 97 -11.89 12.93 -4.21
N LEU A 98 -11.89 11.95 -5.12
CA LEU A 98 -12.65 10.70 -4.95
C LEU A 98 -12.21 9.91 -3.72
N ARG A 99 -10.92 9.87 -3.41
CA ARG A 99 -10.40 9.24 -2.19
C ARG A 99 -10.90 9.94 -0.95
N LEU A 100 -10.82 11.27 -0.91
CA LEU A 100 -11.33 12.07 0.22
C LEU A 100 -12.84 11.89 0.42
N VAL A 101 -13.60 11.87 -0.66
CA VAL A 101 -15.06 11.62 -0.61
C VAL A 101 -15.33 10.19 -0.15
N GLY A 102 -14.61 9.19 -0.65
CA GLY A 102 -14.75 7.79 -0.22
C GLY A 102 -14.51 7.59 1.27
N GLN A 103 -13.58 8.35 1.86
CA GLN A 103 -13.33 8.33 3.31
C GLN A 103 -14.52 8.84 4.14
N GLN A 104 -15.34 9.71 3.58
CA GLN A 104 -16.52 10.30 4.26
C GLN A 104 -17.76 9.39 4.21
N PHE A 105 -17.79 8.38 3.37
CA PHE A 105 -18.91 7.46 3.22
C PHE A 105 -18.61 6.07 3.78
N PRO A 106 -18.92 5.79 5.06
CA PRO A 106 -18.61 4.50 5.71
C PRO A 106 -19.23 3.28 5.03
N LEU A 107 -20.35 3.45 4.33
CA LEU A 107 -21.06 2.39 3.60
C LEU A 107 -20.27 1.85 2.39
N LEU A 108 -19.26 2.57 1.91
CA LEU A 108 -18.40 2.18 0.79
C LEU A 108 -17.08 1.57 1.26
N ARG A 109 -16.82 1.55 2.56
CA ARG A 109 -15.60 0.98 3.13
C ARG A 109 -15.70 -0.54 3.18
N ALA A 110 -14.97 -1.20 2.30
CA ALA A 110 -14.57 -2.57 2.58
C ALA A 110 -13.61 -2.55 3.78
N PRO A 111 -13.59 -3.62 4.62
CA PRO A 111 -12.56 -3.75 5.64
C PRO A 111 -11.19 -3.59 4.98
N SER A 112 -10.46 -2.59 5.33
CA SER A 112 -9.16 -2.26 4.73
C SER A 112 -8.07 -2.28 5.80
N VAL A 113 -6.86 -2.55 5.36
CA VAL A 113 -5.66 -2.35 6.16
C VAL A 113 -5.30 -0.88 6.11
N VAL A 114 -5.14 -0.24 7.24
CA VAL A 114 -4.75 1.17 7.36
C VAL A 114 -3.36 1.25 7.97
N ASP A 115 -2.43 1.87 7.26
CA ASP A 115 -1.12 2.26 7.78
C ASP A 115 -1.13 3.78 8.00
N PRO A 116 -1.12 4.25 9.25
CA PRO A 116 -1.25 5.68 9.56
C PRO A 116 0.01 6.49 9.22
N ASN A 117 1.17 5.84 9.12
CA ASN A 117 2.45 6.50 8.95
C ASN A 117 3.22 5.95 7.72
N PRO A 118 2.64 5.96 6.50
CA PRO A 118 3.27 5.36 5.35
C PRO A 118 4.57 6.09 4.99
N ARG A 119 5.66 5.35 4.79
CA ARG A 119 6.95 5.93 4.40
C ARG A 119 6.97 6.29 2.93
N MET A 120 7.47 7.49 2.63
CA MET A 120 7.62 7.96 1.25
C MET A 120 8.68 7.19 0.48
N GLN A 121 9.76 6.77 1.15
CA GLN A 121 10.86 6.05 0.52
C GLN A 121 10.99 4.64 1.09
N PRO A 122 11.38 3.65 0.26
CA PRO A 122 11.68 2.31 0.72
C PRO A 122 12.96 2.31 1.57
N LYS A 123 13.03 1.44 2.54
CA LYS A 123 14.24 1.17 3.32
C LYS A 123 15.28 0.40 2.50
N HIS A 124 14.79 -0.49 1.62
CA HIS A 124 15.63 -1.26 0.73
C HIS A 124 15.80 -0.49 -0.59
N ASP A 125 16.64 0.52 -0.59
CA ASP A 125 16.91 1.40 -1.73
C ASP A 125 17.52 0.68 -2.94
N ASN A 126 18.22 -0.42 -2.70
CA ASN A 126 18.85 -1.27 -3.71
C ASN A 126 17.93 -2.37 -4.29
N TRP A 127 16.64 -2.34 -4.01
CA TRP A 127 15.70 -3.37 -4.47
C TRP A 127 15.66 -3.55 -6.00
N ARG A 128 15.91 -2.46 -6.75
CA ARG A 128 15.97 -2.52 -8.22
C ARG A 128 17.15 -3.32 -8.72
N ASP A 129 18.31 -3.20 -8.07
CA ASP A 129 19.52 -3.95 -8.40
C ASP A 129 19.34 -5.43 -8.07
N TRP A 130 18.71 -5.70 -6.94
CA TRP A 130 18.38 -7.05 -6.52
C TRP A 130 17.43 -7.73 -7.51
N ARG A 131 16.40 -7.04 -7.97
CA ARG A 131 15.46 -7.53 -8.98
C ARG A 131 16.18 -7.90 -10.30
N GLY A 132 17.06 -7.06 -10.78
CA GLY A 132 17.84 -7.29 -11.99
C GLY A 132 18.74 -8.53 -11.91
N LYS A 133 19.24 -8.87 -10.72
CA LYS A 133 20.08 -10.05 -10.48
C LYS A 133 19.30 -11.36 -10.39
N HIS A 134 18.11 -11.34 -9.80
CA HIS A 134 17.34 -12.55 -9.50
C HIS A 134 16.25 -12.85 -10.56
N TYR A 135 15.84 -11.85 -11.31
CA TYR A 135 14.84 -11.97 -12.37
C TYR A 135 15.32 -11.29 -13.66
N PRO A 136 16.41 -11.79 -14.30
CA PRO A 136 16.91 -11.23 -15.54
C PRO A 136 15.87 -11.47 -16.64
N GLY A 137 15.18 -10.42 -17.07
CA GLY A 137 14.13 -10.47 -18.12
C GLY A 137 12.79 -9.90 -17.74
N SER A 138 12.57 -9.54 -16.49
CA SER A 138 11.39 -8.78 -16.04
C SER A 138 11.59 -7.28 -16.33
N ARG A 139 11.58 -6.91 -17.61
CA ARG A 139 11.51 -5.50 -18.04
C ARG A 139 10.12 -5.19 -18.52
#